data_f56cc433258b439df7fffa5e9417e3a6
#
_entry.id   f56cc433258b439df7fffa5e9417e3a6
#
_cell.length_a   1.000
_cell.length_b   1.000
_cell.length_c   1.000
_cell.angle_alpha   90.00
_cell.angle_beta   90.00
_cell.angle_gamma   90.00
#
_symmetry.space_group_name_H-M   'P 1'
#
loop_
_entity.id
_entity.type
_entity.pdbx_description
1 polymer ?
#
loop_
_entity_poly.entity_id
_entity_poly.type
_entity_poly.pdbx_seq_one_letter_code
_entity_poly.pdbx_strand_id
1 'polypeptide(L)'
;LQSIVDHLDETYCHSIGIQYVMIQDVDRQAWVREHIELANRPRIELVDRIQILKKLSQATLFEEFLQKKFVGQKRFSLEGGETLIAALDSVIESGTEQGVEEVFIGMAHRGRLSTLAHILGKPYEEIFCEFEGKAYDDDGEFDGDVKYHLGYSRLQRADSGKSVSISLAPNPSHLEAVGPVAVSYTHLTLPTTGS
;
A
#
# COMPACT_ATOMS: atom_id res chain seq x y z
N LEU A 1 13.20 36.86 -6.91
CA LEU A 1 13.28 35.87 -7.99
C LEU A 1 13.97 34.60 -7.50
N GLN A 2 15.17 34.71 -6.85
CA GLN A 2 15.92 33.56 -6.36
C GLN A 2 15.09 32.69 -5.40
N SER A 3 14.36 33.28 -4.45
CA SER A 3 13.51 32.54 -3.51
C SER A 3 12.39 31.73 -4.18
N ILE A 4 11.89 32.21 -5.31
CA ILE A 4 10.90 31.46 -6.11
C ILE A 4 11.57 30.27 -6.79
N VAL A 5 12.76 30.47 -7.36
CA VAL A 5 13.54 29.42 -8.00
C VAL A 5 13.90 28.33 -6.97
N ASP A 6 14.41 28.74 -5.82
CA ASP A 6 14.79 27.80 -4.75
C ASP A 6 13.58 26.99 -4.26
N HIS A 7 12.43 27.63 -4.11
CA HIS A 7 11.19 26.97 -3.71
C HIS A 7 10.70 25.96 -4.75
N LEU A 8 10.72 26.31 -6.03
CA LEU A 8 10.32 25.41 -7.11
C LEU A 8 11.33 24.25 -7.28
N ASP A 9 12.61 24.54 -7.14
CA ASP A 9 13.65 23.52 -7.17
C ASP A 9 13.48 22.49 -6.03
N GLU A 10 13.25 22.96 -4.80
CA GLU A 10 12.96 22.09 -3.67
C GLU A 10 11.67 21.28 -3.87
N THR A 11 10.67 21.87 -4.51
CA THR A 11 9.38 21.21 -4.73
C THR A 11 9.45 20.15 -5.81
N TYR A 12 10.07 20.42 -6.96
CA TYR A 12 9.98 19.58 -8.15
C TYR A 12 11.27 18.86 -8.54
N CYS A 13 12.43 19.33 -8.07
CA CYS A 13 13.73 18.80 -8.46
C CYS A 13 14.46 18.03 -7.34
N HIS A 14 13.78 17.80 -6.21
CA HIS A 14 14.35 17.05 -5.08
C HIS A 14 14.16 15.53 -5.24
N SER A 15 14.02 14.81 -4.14
CA SER A 15 13.97 13.33 -4.11
C SER A 15 12.58 12.74 -4.42
N ILE A 16 11.53 13.54 -4.52
CA ILE A 16 10.16 13.09 -4.80
C ILE A 16 9.70 13.69 -6.13
N GLY A 17 9.35 12.83 -7.08
CA GLY A 17 8.71 13.23 -8.33
C GLY A 17 7.19 13.23 -8.18
N ILE A 18 6.53 14.30 -8.61
CA ILE A 18 5.09 14.45 -8.52
C ILE A 18 4.51 14.62 -9.93
N GLN A 19 3.60 13.71 -10.31
CA GLN A 19 2.96 13.71 -11.63
C GLN A 19 1.47 14.06 -11.50
N TYR A 20 1.11 15.28 -11.78
CA TYR A 20 -0.28 15.76 -11.73
C TYR A 20 -0.75 16.42 -13.03
N VAL A 21 0.16 16.68 -13.97
CA VAL A 21 -0.16 17.38 -15.24
C VAL A 21 -1.17 16.61 -16.10
N MET A 22 -1.27 15.29 -15.90
CA MET A 22 -2.22 14.43 -16.63
C MET A 22 -3.66 14.52 -16.10
N ILE A 23 -3.90 15.20 -14.99
CA ILE A 23 -5.24 15.42 -14.46
C ILE A 23 -5.98 16.38 -15.39
N GLN A 24 -7.07 15.91 -16.01
CA GLN A 24 -7.84 16.70 -16.99
C GLN A 24 -8.75 17.75 -16.34
N ASP A 25 -9.20 17.48 -15.12
CA ASP A 25 -10.01 18.40 -14.33
C ASP A 25 -9.12 19.54 -13.81
N VAL A 26 -9.40 20.75 -14.30
CA VAL A 26 -8.59 21.95 -14.02
C VAL A 26 -8.60 22.33 -12.54
N ASP A 27 -9.74 22.18 -11.87
CA ASP A 27 -9.89 22.53 -10.46
C ASP A 27 -9.11 21.54 -9.58
N ARG A 28 -9.19 20.26 -9.90
CA ARG A 28 -8.38 19.23 -9.22
C ARG A 28 -6.89 19.41 -9.47
N GLN A 29 -6.51 19.74 -10.69
CA GLN A 29 -5.10 20.00 -11.01
C GLN A 29 -4.57 21.21 -10.23
N ALA A 30 -5.35 22.30 -10.17
CA ALA A 30 -5.01 23.49 -9.40
C ALA A 30 -4.91 23.17 -7.91
N TRP A 31 -5.85 22.42 -7.37
CA TRP A 31 -5.84 21.99 -5.96
C TRP A 31 -4.57 21.19 -5.62
N VAL A 32 -4.22 20.20 -6.46
CA VAL A 32 -3.00 19.39 -6.25
C VAL A 32 -1.76 20.29 -6.29
N ARG A 33 -1.67 21.18 -7.28
CA ARG A 33 -0.53 22.11 -7.41
C ARG A 33 -0.39 23.01 -6.17
N GLU A 34 -1.47 23.61 -5.71
CA GLU A 34 -1.47 24.47 -4.52
C GLU A 34 -0.96 23.70 -3.29
N HIS A 35 -1.39 22.45 -3.09
CA HIS A 35 -0.96 21.63 -1.95
C HIS A 35 0.48 21.17 -2.05
N ILE A 36 1.00 20.95 -3.26
CA ILE A 36 2.40 20.59 -3.48
C ILE A 36 3.31 21.79 -3.27
N GLU A 37 2.90 22.96 -3.73
CA GLU A 37 3.67 24.21 -3.71
C GLU A 37 3.51 24.99 -2.39
N LEU A 38 2.86 24.42 -1.37
CA LEU A 38 2.76 25.08 -0.06
C LEU A 38 4.16 25.33 0.51
N ALA A 39 4.46 26.61 0.71
CA ALA A 39 5.74 27.07 1.25
C ALA A 39 6.06 26.50 2.66
N ASN A 40 5.02 26.18 3.43
CA ASN A 40 5.10 25.60 4.77
C ASN A 40 4.51 24.20 4.76
N ARG A 41 5.20 23.23 4.21
CA ARG A 41 4.81 21.82 4.37
C ARG A 41 4.80 21.49 5.87
N PRO A 42 3.72 20.88 6.39
CA PRO A 42 3.70 20.49 7.79
C PRO A 42 4.88 19.55 8.07
N ARG A 43 5.64 19.85 9.10
CA ARG A 43 6.70 18.94 9.55
C ARG A 43 6.03 17.69 10.11
N ILE A 44 6.55 16.54 9.69
CA ILE A 44 6.12 15.27 10.26
C ILE A 44 6.46 15.28 11.75
N GLU A 45 5.44 15.13 12.59
CA GLU A 45 5.58 15.10 14.03
C GLU A 45 6.44 13.91 14.50
N LEU A 46 6.99 13.99 15.72
CA LEU A 46 7.87 12.95 16.22
C LEU A 46 7.15 11.59 16.34
N VAL A 47 5.89 11.59 16.73
CA VAL A 47 5.07 10.37 16.84
C VAL A 47 4.93 9.68 15.48
N ASP A 48 4.65 10.43 14.43
CA ASP A 48 4.52 9.89 13.07
C ASP A 48 5.85 9.38 12.54
N ARG A 49 6.94 10.10 12.82
CA ARG A 49 8.30 9.65 12.45
C ARG A 49 8.67 8.33 13.11
N ILE A 50 8.28 8.13 14.37
CA ILE A 50 8.49 6.86 15.08
C ILE A 50 7.64 5.75 14.45
N GLN A 51 6.39 6.04 14.09
CA GLN A 51 5.52 5.07 13.41
C GLN A 51 6.08 4.69 12.05
N ILE A 52 6.50 5.66 11.25
CA ILE A 52 7.15 5.42 9.96
C ILE A 52 8.40 4.53 10.13
N LEU A 53 9.27 4.86 11.07
CA LEU A 53 10.48 4.06 11.35
C LEU A 53 10.13 2.63 11.76
N LYS A 54 9.09 2.45 12.58
CA LYS A 54 8.60 1.12 12.98
C LYS A 54 8.13 0.32 11.77
N LYS A 55 7.33 0.92 10.87
CA LYS A 55 6.84 0.26 9.66
C LYS A 55 7.96 -0.10 8.69
N LEU A 56 8.92 0.79 8.51
CA LEU A 56 10.12 0.52 7.69
C LEU A 56 10.93 -0.65 8.27
N SER A 57 11.18 -0.63 9.59
CA SER A 57 11.92 -1.70 10.27
C SER A 57 11.19 -3.05 10.17
N GLN A 58 9.87 -3.07 10.34
CA GLN A 58 9.07 -4.28 10.19
C GLN A 58 9.19 -4.86 8.78
N ALA A 59 9.04 -4.02 7.74
CA ALA A 59 9.17 -4.45 6.35
C ALA A 59 10.57 -5.01 6.05
N THR A 60 11.62 -4.30 6.46
CA THR A 60 13.01 -4.74 6.23
C THR A 60 13.30 -6.07 6.94
N LEU A 61 12.97 -6.18 8.23
CA LEU A 61 13.23 -7.39 9.00
C LEU A 61 12.44 -8.60 8.48
N PHE A 62 11.22 -8.38 8.00
CA PHE A 62 10.43 -9.44 7.39
C PHE A 62 11.07 -9.97 6.11
N GLU A 63 11.50 -9.08 5.21
CA GLU A 63 12.18 -9.47 3.97
C GLU A 63 13.51 -10.20 4.26
N GLU A 64 14.31 -9.71 5.21
CA GLU A 64 15.53 -10.39 5.63
C GLU A 64 15.27 -11.78 6.23
N PHE A 65 14.22 -11.91 7.05
CA PHE A 65 13.83 -13.18 7.63
C PHE A 65 13.45 -14.18 6.55
N LEU A 66 12.57 -13.79 5.62
CA LEU A 66 12.15 -14.65 4.53
C LEU A 66 13.35 -15.10 3.66
N GLN A 67 14.29 -14.20 3.42
CA GLN A 67 15.51 -14.52 2.66
C GLN A 67 16.37 -15.58 3.34
N LYS A 68 16.53 -15.46 4.66
CA LYS A 68 17.36 -16.37 5.45
C LYS A 68 16.68 -17.72 5.67
N LYS A 69 15.36 -17.71 5.86
CA LYS A 69 14.60 -18.92 6.21
C LYS A 69 14.19 -19.74 4.98
N PHE A 70 13.77 -19.07 3.90
CA PHE A 70 13.23 -19.73 2.70
C PHE A 70 14.13 -19.50 1.47
N VAL A 71 15.38 -19.93 1.60
CA VAL A 71 16.40 -19.79 0.57
C VAL A 71 15.96 -20.48 -0.74
N GLY A 72 16.09 -19.76 -1.85
CA GLY A 72 15.78 -20.29 -3.20
C GLY A 72 14.30 -20.28 -3.56
N GLN A 73 13.40 -19.92 -2.65
CA GLN A 73 11.98 -19.78 -2.96
C GLN A 73 11.66 -18.38 -3.52
N LYS A 74 10.74 -18.34 -4.50
CA LYS A 74 10.24 -17.06 -5.01
C LYS A 74 9.45 -16.34 -3.93
N ARG A 75 9.77 -15.08 -3.67
CA ARG A 75 9.07 -14.23 -2.70
C ARG A 75 8.72 -12.85 -3.23
N PHE A 76 9.28 -12.45 -4.38
CA PHE A 76 9.09 -11.13 -4.97
C PHE A 76 9.27 -10.00 -3.95
N SER A 77 10.47 -9.95 -3.39
CA SER A 77 10.86 -9.06 -2.29
C SER A 77 10.53 -7.59 -2.56
N LEU A 78 10.20 -6.88 -1.49
CA LEU A 78 9.99 -5.42 -1.47
C LEU A 78 11.30 -4.65 -1.23
N GLU A 79 12.44 -5.32 -1.13
CA GLU A 79 13.74 -4.67 -0.88
C GLU A 79 13.98 -3.46 -1.78
N GLY A 80 14.30 -2.31 -1.18
CA GLY A 80 14.44 -1.02 -1.83
C GLY A 80 13.12 -0.24 -2.00
N GLY A 81 11.98 -0.83 -1.67
CA GLY A 81 10.66 -0.21 -1.74
C GLY A 81 9.89 -0.21 -0.43
N GLU A 82 10.55 -0.39 0.71
CA GLU A 82 9.93 -0.53 2.04
C GLU A 82 9.07 0.67 2.43
N THR A 83 9.36 1.84 1.86
CA THR A 83 8.56 3.06 2.04
C THR A 83 7.09 2.86 1.62
N LEU A 84 6.80 1.92 0.71
CA LEU A 84 5.43 1.58 0.32
C LEU A 84 4.57 1.20 1.52
N ILE A 85 5.12 0.45 2.47
CA ILE A 85 4.37 0.00 3.67
C ILE A 85 4.00 1.20 4.56
N ALA A 86 4.95 2.09 4.82
CA ALA A 86 4.69 3.30 5.61
C ALA A 86 3.70 4.24 4.89
N ALA A 87 3.82 4.37 3.57
CA ALA A 87 2.93 5.21 2.77
C ALA A 87 1.49 4.67 2.75
N LEU A 88 1.29 3.36 2.54
CA LEU A 88 -0.03 2.73 2.56
C LEU A 88 -0.68 2.85 3.95
N ASP A 89 0.06 2.61 5.01
CA ASP A 89 -0.40 2.76 6.38
C ASP A 89 -0.92 4.18 6.63
N SER A 90 -0.13 5.19 6.27
CA SER A 90 -0.51 6.61 6.42
C SER A 90 -1.73 7.00 5.58
N VAL A 91 -1.82 6.52 4.34
CA VAL A 91 -2.98 6.80 3.46
C VAL A 91 -4.25 6.18 4.02
N ILE A 92 -4.19 4.94 4.50
CA ILE A 92 -5.34 4.23 5.08
C ILE A 92 -5.80 4.92 6.37
N GLU A 93 -4.87 5.26 7.25
CA GLU A 93 -5.18 5.94 8.51
C GLU A 93 -5.82 7.30 8.26
N SER A 94 -5.17 8.15 7.46
CA SER A 94 -5.70 9.48 7.12
C SER A 94 -7.03 9.41 6.36
N GLY A 95 -7.19 8.44 5.46
CA GLY A 95 -8.44 8.21 4.75
C GLY A 95 -9.58 7.83 5.71
N THR A 96 -9.30 6.92 6.64
CA THR A 96 -10.27 6.48 7.65
C THR A 96 -10.71 7.63 8.56
N GLU A 97 -9.79 8.49 8.97
CA GLU A 97 -10.10 9.71 9.72
C GLU A 97 -11.06 10.63 8.95
N GLN A 98 -10.88 10.72 7.63
CA GLN A 98 -11.72 11.52 6.75
C GLN A 98 -13.03 10.82 6.34
N GLY A 99 -13.28 9.60 6.83
CA GLY A 99 -14.53 8.89 6.62
C GLY A 99 -14.50 7.86 5.47
N VAL A 100 -13.33 7.44 5.02
CA VAL A 100 -13.20 6.29 4.12
C VAL A 100 -13.56 5.02 4.89
N GLU A 101 -14.51 4.26 4.39
CA GLU A 101 -15.00 3.03 5.00
C GLU A 101 -14.45 1.76 4.33
N GLU A 102 -14.03 1.87 3.07
CA GLU A 102 -13.51 0.75 2.30
C GLU A 102 -12.27 1.15 1.50
N VAL A 103 -11.26 0.28 1.51
CA VAL A 103 -10.02 0.41 0.73
C VAL A 103 -9.78 -0.86 -0.05
N PHE A 104 -9.70 -0.74 -1.37
CA PHE A 104 -9.36 -1.84 -2.26
C PHE A 104 -7.94 -1.66 -2.80
N ILE A 105 -7.11 -2.71 -2.64
CA ILE A 105 -5.73 -2.71 -3.11
C ILE A 105 -5.63 -3.69 -4.29
N GLY A 106 -5.26 -3.16 -5.46
CA GLY A 106 -4.85 -3.94 -6.62
C GLY A 106 -3.34 -3.81 -6.80
N MET A 107 -2.61 -4.90 -6.76
CA MET A 107 -1.16 -4.88 -6.91
C MET A 107 -0.61 -6.16 -7.52
N ALA A 108 0.53 -6.03 -8.22
CA ALA A 108 1.31 -7.17 -8.70
C ALA A 108 1.96 -7.94 -7.52
N HIS A 109 2.78 -8.91 -7.88
CA HIS A 109 3.42 -9.82 -6.92
C HIS A 109 4.50 -9.16 -6.04
N ARG A 110 5.20 -8.11 -6.52
CA ARG A 110 6.32 -7.50 -5.78
C ARG A 110 5.82 -6.74 -4.55
N GLY A 111 6.33 -7.13 -3.39
CA GLY A 111 5.92 -6.57 -2.10
C GLY A 111 4.57 -7.08 -1.58
N ARG A 112 3.91 -8.00 -2.28
CA ARG A 112 2.57 -8.49 -1.89
C ARG A 112 2.59 -9.19 -0.53
N LEU A 113 3.61 -10.01 -0.23
CA LEU A 113 3.73 -10.66 1.07
C LEU A 113 3.92 -9.65 2.20
N SER A 114 4.73 -8.62 1.98
CA SER A 114 4.93 -7.53 2.95
C SER A 114 3.63 -6.73 3.16
N THR A 115 2.87 -6.47 2.10
CA THR A 115 1.55 -5.82 2.19
C THR A 115 0.54 -6.69 2.95
N LEU A 116 0.48 -7.99 2.68
CA LEU A 116 -0.36 -8.94 3.43
C LEU A 116 -0.05 -8.92 4.91
N ALA A 117 1.25 -8.98 5.27
CA ALA A 117 1.69 -9.02 6.66
C ALA A 117 1.46 -7.68 7.40
N HIS A 118 1.87 -6.55 6.80
CA HIS A 118 1.98 -5.28 7.53
C HIS A 118 0.81 -4.32 7.32
N ILE A 119 0.06 -4.46 6.24
CA ILE A 119 -1.14 -3.65 5.96
C ILE A 119 -2.41 -4.43 6.28
N LEU A 120 -2.51 -5.66 5.78
CA LEU A 120 -3.69 -6.49 6.04
C LEU A 120 -3.57 -7.32 7.33
N GLY A 121 -2.40 -7.37 7.95
CA GLY A 121 -2.18 -8.08 9.22
C GLY A 121 -2.41 -9.58 9.13
N LYS A 122 -2.14 -10.17 7.95
CA LYS A 122 -2.12 -11.62 7.79
C LYS A 122 -1.08 -12.22 8.75
N PRO A 123 -1.43 -13.23 9.57
CA PRO A 123 -0.50 -13.85 10.51
C PRO A 123 0.77 -14.38 9.81
N TYR A 124 1.92 -14.19 10.42
CA TYR A 124 3.18 -14.70 9.87
C TYR A 124 3.19 -16.22 9.76
N GLU A 125 2.56 -16.90 10.72
CA GLU A 125 2.42 -18.35 10.75
C GLU A 125 1.71 -18.86 9.49
N GLU A 126 0.65 -18.20 9.09
CA GLU A 126 -0.12 -18.52 7.89
C GLU A 126 0.76 -18.35 6.63
N ILE A 127 1.47 -17.22 6.53
CA ILE A 127 2.41 -16.98 5.43
C ILE A 127 3.52 -18.04 5.39
N PHE A 128 4.05 -18.43 6.55
CA PHE A 128 5.13 -19.44 6.62
C PHE A 128 4.63 -20.83 6.28
N CYS A 129 3.42 -21.21 6.69
CA CYS A 129 2.80 -22.46 6.27
C CYS A 129 2.64 -22.56 4.75
N GLU A 130 2.25 -21.46 4.11
CA GLU A 130 2.16 -21.39 2.64
C GLU A 130 3.54 -21.59 1.96
N PHE A 131 4.62 -21.10 2.58
CA PHE A 131 5.99 -21.37 2.10
C PHE A 131 6.39 -22.82 2.26
N GLU A 132 5.90 -23.51 3.28
CA GLU A 132 6.17 -24.93 3.54
C GLU A 132 5.24 -25.87 2.75
N GLY A 133 4.28 -25.32 2.00
CA GLY A 133 3.29 -26.09 1.24
C GLY A 133 2.27 -26.79 2.13
N LYS A 134 2.02 -26.26 3.32
CA LYS A 134 1.05 -26.77 4.28
C LYS A 134 -0.19 -25.87 4.29
N ALA A 135 -1.38 -26.47 4.41
CA ALA A 135 -2.60 -25.71 4.75
C ALA A 135 -2.48 -25.26 6.22
N TYR A 136 -2.91 -24.04 6.50
CA TYR A 136 -2.91 -23.49 7.85
C TYR A 136 -4.07 -24.05 8.69
N ASP A 137 -5.21 -24.32 8.06
CA ASP A 137 -6.37 -24.97 8.67
C ASP A 137 -6.64 -26.33 8.03
N ASP A 138 -6.97 -27.33 8.86
CA ASP A 138 -7.25 -28.71 8.45
C ASP A 138 -8.55 -28.85 7.62
N ASP A 139 -9.39 -27.80 7.60
CA ASP A 139 -10.68 -27.75 6.88
C ASP A 139 -10.63 -27.02 5.53
N GLY A 140 -9.51 -26.49 5.12
CA GLY A 140 -9.32 -25.77 3.87
C GLY A 140 -8.86 -26.67 2.73
N GLU A 141 -9.68 -26.87 1.72
CA GLU A 141 -9.19 -27.33 0.41
C GLU A 141 -8.09 -26.40 -0.05
N PHE A 142 -6.85 -26.87 -0.05
CA PHE A 142 -5.71 -26.14 -0.61
C PHE A 142 -5.95 -26.06 -2.12
N ASP A 143 -6.40 -24.91 -2.60
CA ASP A 143 -6.76 -24.63 -3.99
C ASP A 143 -5.53 -24.65 -4.96
N GLY A 144 -4.38 -25.07 -4.47
CA GLY A 144 -3.16 -25.21 -5.29
C GLY A 144 -2.63 -23.91 -5.87
N ASP A 145 -3.23 -22.77 -5.56
CA ASP A 145 -2.77 -21.48 -6.06
C ASP A 145 -1.54 -21.00 -5.30
N VAL A 146 -0.74 -20.18 -5.97
CA VAL A 146 0.49 -19.67 -5.38
C VAL A 146 0.20 -18.56 -4.36
N LYS A 147 0.86 -18.63 -3.22
CA LYS A 147 0.71 -17.74 -2.06
C LYS A 147 0.64 -16.23 -2.37
N TYR A 148 1.24 -15.79 -3.44
CA TYR A 148 1.22 -14.37 -3.84
C TYR A 148 0.15 -14.00 -4.87
N HIS A 149 -0.79 -14.90 -5.15
CA HIS A 149 -1.99 -14.63 -5.97
C HIS A 149 -3.25 -14.45 -5.12
N LEU A 150 -3.28 -15.04 -3.94
CA LEU A 150 -4.43 -15.04 -3.06
C LEU A 150 -4.83 -13.62 -2.65
N GLY A 151 -6.12 -13.38 -2.63
CA GLY A 151 -6.72 -12.20 -2.02
C GLY A 151 -6.75 -12.31 -0.51
N TYR A 152 -6.97 -11.19 0.15
CA TYR A 152 -7.16 -11.15 1.60
C TYR A 152 -8.01 -9.94 1.97
N SER A 153 -8.90 -10.08 2.95
CA SER A 153 -9.71 -8.98 3.44
C SER A 153 -9.69 -8.92 4.95
N ARG A 154 -9.71 -7.70 5.49
CA ARG A 154 -9.68 -7.46 6.92
C ARG A 154 -10.46 -6.20 7.27
N LEU A 155 -11.18 -6.25 8.39
CA LEU A 155 -11.68 -5.06 9.07
C LEU A 155 -10.60 -4.55 10.03
N GLN A 156 -10.09 -3.35 9.79
CA GLN A 156 -9.10 -2.69 10.64
C GLN A 156 -9.78 -1.56 11.44
N ARG A 157 -9.34 -1.38 12.67
CA ARG A 157 -9.71 -0.24 13.49
C ARG A 157 -8.56 0.76 13.49
N ALA A 158 -8.84 1.97 13.03
CA ALA A 158 -7.90 3.08 13.03
C ALA A 158 -7.68 3.63 14.45
N ASP A 159 -6.62 4.39 14.65
CA ASP A 159 -6.31 5.04 15.94
C ASP A 159 -7.42 6.01 16.39
N SER A 160 -8.13 6.59 15.44
CA SER A 160 -9.35 7.40 15.67
C SER A 160 -10.53 6.61 16.24
N GLY A 161 -10.46 5.28 16.30
CA GLY A 161 -11.53 4.37 16.71
C GLY A 161 -12.53 4.02 15.61
N LYS A 162 -12.46 4.65 14.44
CA LYS A 162 -13.23 4.29 13.25
C LYS A 162 -12.73 2.97 12.66
N SER A 163 -13.59 2.29 11.91
CA SER A 163 -13.25 1.03 11.24
C SER A 163 -13.21 1.22 9.74
N VAL A 164 -12.28 0.55 9.08
CA VAL A 164 -12.14 0.52 7.63
C VAL A 164 -11.99 -0.93 7.17
N SER A 165 -12.71 -1.29 6.12
CA SER A 165 -12.55 -2.58 5.44
C SER A 165 -11.43 -2.48 4.41
N ILE A 166 -10.40 -3.30 4.55
CA ILE A 166 -9.27 -3.32 3.61
C ILE A 166 -9.30 -4.65 2.86
N SER A 167 -9.32 -4.60 1.55
CA SER A 167 -9.34 -5.77 0.69
C SER A 167 -8.19 -5.72 -0.33
N LEU A 168 -7.40 -6.79 -0.37
CA LEU A 168 -6.41 -7.03 -1.40
C LEU A 168 -7.01 -7.98 -2.44
N ALA A 169 -7.17 -7.50 -3.67
CA ALA A 169 -7.74 -8.31 -4.75
C ALA A 169 -6.84 -9.51 -5.09
N PRO A 170 -7.40 -10.72 -5.31
CA PRO A 170 -6.66 -11.81 -5.90
C PRO A 170 -6.30 -11.47 -7.34
N ASN A 171 -5.12 -11.86 -7.80
CA ASN A 171 -4.71 -11.63 -9.18
C ASN A 171 -3.60 -12.59 -9.62
N PRO A 172 -3.52 -12.94 -10.91
CA PRO A 172 -2.38 -13.67 -11.45
C PRO A 172 -1.11 -12.80 -11.40
N SER A 173 0.05 -13.44 -11.36
CA SER A 173 1.33 -12.72 -11.29
C SER A 173 1.79 -12.10 -12.62
N HIS A 174 1.08 -12.32 -13.71
CA HIS A 174 1.37 -11.70 -14.99
C HIS A 174 0.96 -10.23 -14.99
N LEU A 175 1.90 -9.35 -15.28
CA LEU A 175 1.68 -7.89 -15.25
C LEU A 175 0.58 -7.45 -16.21
N GLU A 176 0.45 -8.11 -17.36
CA GLU A 176 -0.62 -7.86 -18.33
C GLU A 176 -2.02 -8.10 -17.76
N ALA A 177 -2.16 -9.06 -16.87
CA ALA A 177 -3.44 -9.39 -16.27
C ALA A 177 -3.73 -8.57 -14.99
N VAL A 178 -2.71 -8.15 -14.25
CA VAL A 178 -2.88 -7.36 -13.03
C VAL A 178 -3.27 -5.91 -13.33
N GLY A 179 -2.84 -5.35 -14.44
CA GLY A 179 -3.22 -4.00 -14.85
C GLY A 179 -4.74 -3.82 -14.90
N PRO A 180 -5.51 -4.64 -15.65
CA PRO A 180 -6.97 -4.61 -15.62
C PRO A 180 -7.58 -4.78 -14.23
N VAL A 181 -7.05 -5.66 -13.38
CA VAL A 181 -7.53 -5.84 -12.01
C VAL A 181 -7.39 -4.54 -11.21
N ALA A 182 -6.21 -3.93 -11.20
CA ALA A 182 -5.97 -2.70 -10.47
C ALA A 182 -6.84 -1.54 -10.99
N VAL A 183 -6.99 -1.40 -12.31
CA VAL A 183 -7.76 -0.31 -12.94
C VAL A 183 -9.26 -0.52 -12.77
N SER A 184 -9.78 -1.75 -12.79
CA SER A 184 -11.21 -2.03 -12.69
C SER A 184 -11.79 -1.53 -11.37
N TYR A 185 -11.09 -1.67 -10.26
CA TYR A 185 -11.55 -1.16 -8.97
C TYR A 185 -11.66 0.36 -8.93
N THR A 186 -10.83 1.09 -9.66
CA THR A 186 -10.90 2.56 -9.72
C THR A 186 -11.99 3.09 -10.64
N HIS A 187 -12.48 2.30 -11.59
CA HIS A 187 -13.43 2.74 -12.61
C HIS A 187 -14.82 2.08 -12.51
N LEU A 188 -14.91 0.89 -11.93
CA LEU A 188 -16.16 0.13 -11.84
C LEU A 188 -16.86 0.25 -10.47
N THR A 189 -16.17 0.65 -9.44
CA THR A 189 -16.77 1.02 -8.16
C THR A 189 -17.28 2.46 -8.20
N LEU A 190 -18.11 2.77 -9.17
CA LEU A 190 -18.92 3.98 -9.07
C LEU A 190 -19.92 3.75 -7.94
N PRO A 191 -20.01 4.69 -6.97
CA PRO A 191 -21.09 4.62 -6.01
C PRO A 191 -22.40 4.62 -6.79
N THR A 192 -23.15 3.55 -6.70
CA THR A 192 -24.57 3.61 -6.97
C THR A 192 -25.11 4.53 -5.89
N THR A 193 -25.20 5.80 -6.20
CA THR A 193 -25.98 6.72 -5.40
C THR A 193 -27.40 6.22 -5.48
N GLY A 194 -27.78 5.39 -4.53
CA GLY A 194 -29.13 5.11 -4.22
C GLY A 194 -29.77 6.45 -3.85
N SER A 195 -30.74 6.80 -4.62
CA SER A 195 -31.70 7.87 -4.37
C SER A 195 -32.29 7.83 -2.98
#